data_c3ec23ead545c32c73864886101762f2
#
_entry.id   c3ec23ead545c32c73864886101762f2
#
_cell.length_a   1.000
_cell.length_b   1.000
_cell.length_c   1.000
_cell.angle_alpha   90.00
_cell.angle_beta   90.00
_cell.angle_gamma   90.00
#
_symmetry.space_group_name_H-M   'P 1'
#
loop_
_entity.id
_entity.type
_entity.pdbx_description
1 polymer ?
#
loop_
_entity_poly.entity_id
_entity_poly.type
_entity_poly.pdbx_seq_one_letter_code
_entity_poly.pdbx_strand_id
1 'polypeptide(L)'
;MRKTEFIDKACDPATLTAGQLMQDAVFTCTPRTDVLSIVRMMTTWNFGSLPVVEEDRTLVGLVSEYDVLQAVIEGRDLRKLSAADIMTRQVLSVTEDMNLVQIANLFQDRYVTRLPVVRGTKLVGLVARRDLLFGYVKACQYWS
;
A
#
# COMPACT_ATOMS: atom_id res chain seq x y z
N MET A 1 10.56 -29.42 -9.47
CA MET A 1 10.96 -28.39 -10.44
C MET A 1 12.45 -28.32 -10.56
N ARG A 2 12.94 -28.23 -11.78
CA ARG A 2 14.38 -28.10 -11.99
C ARG A 2 14.83 -26.69 -11.59
N LYS A 3 16.05 -26.59 -11.07
CA LYS A 3 16.61 -25.34 -10.61
C LYS A 3 16.65 -24.27 -11.70
N THR A 4 16.96 -24.68 -12.94
CA THR A 4 17.02 -23.76 -14.08
C THR A 4 15.66 -23.11 -14.35
N GLU A 5 14.59 -23.91 -14.35
CA GLU A 5 13.24 -23.38 -14.56
C GLU A 5 12.84 -22.40 -13.47
N PHE A 6 13.21 -22.70 -12.23
CA PHE A 6 12.92 -21.80 -11.11
C PHE A 6 13.67 -20.48 -11.28
N ILE A 7 14.94 -20.54 -11.66
CA ILE A 7 15.76 -19.34 -11.86
C ILE A 7 15.19 -18.49 -13.00
N ASP A 8 14.85 -19.11 -14.11
CA ASP A 8 14.29 -18.42 -15.26
C ASP A 8 13.00 -17.68 -14.88
N LYS A 9 12.11 -18.36 -14.17
CA LYS A 9 10.85 -17.73 -13.69
C LYS A 9 11.14 -16.62 -12.70
N ALA A 10 12.08 -16.82 -11.79
CA ALA A 10 12.43 -15.82 -10.80
C ALA A 10 13.09 -14.59 -11.43
N CYS A 11 13.74 -14.76 -12.60
CA CYS A 11 14.41 -13.67 -13.30
C CYS A 11 13.53 -12.97 -14.34
N ASP A 12 12.27 -13.35 -14.48
CA ASP A 12 11.33 -12.58 -15.28
C ASP A 12 10.51 -11.69 -14.34
N PRO A 13 11.01 -10.48 -14.04
CA PRO A 13 10.33 -9.62 -13.08
C PRO A 13 8.93 -9.20 -13.52
N ALA A 14 8.65 -9.21 -14.82
CA ALA A 14 7.34 -8.85 -15.33
C ALA A 14 6.24 -9.77 -14.82
N THR A 15 6.57 -11.01 -14.47
CA THR A 15 5.60 -12.00 -13.98
C THR A 15 5.42 -11.99 -12.47
N LEU A 16 6.23 -11.21 -11.73
CA LEU A 16 6.05 -11.08 -10.30
C LEU A 16 4.70 -10.46 -10.00
N THR A 17 4.01 -10.99 -9.00
CA THR A 17 2.65 -10.54 -8.66
C THR A 17 2.65 -9.65 -7.42
N ALA A 18 1.56 -8.91 -7.23
CA ALA A 18 1.37 -8.10 -6.03
C ALA A 18 1.54 -8.94 -4.77
N GLY A 19 0.99 -10.17 -4.77
CA GLY A 19 1.13 -11.07 -3.63
C GLY A 19 2.57 -11.43 -3.28
N GLN A 20 3.44 -11.50 -4.29
CA GLN A 20 4.87 -11.77 -4.10
C GLN A 20 5.67 -10.52 -3.73
N LEU A 21 5.21 -9.35 -4.16
CA LEU A 21 5.93 -8.09 -3.97
C LEU A 21 5.49 -7.33 -2.72
N MET A 22 4.29 -7.59 -2.22
CA MET A 22 3.68 -6.82 -1.13
C MET A 22 4.34 -7.05 0.21
N GLN A 23 4.19 -6.07 1.08
CA GLN A 23 4.39 -6.22 2.51
C GLN A 23 3.06 -6.65 3.12
N ASP A 24 3.06 -7.72 3.92
CA ASP A 24 1.84 -8.24 4.54
C ASP A 24 1.67 -7.81 5.99
N ALA A 25 2.75 -7.42 6.67
CA ALA A 25 2.70 -6.86 8.02
C ALA A 25 2.49 -5.34 7.91
N VAL A 26 1.24 -4.91 7.80
CA VAL A 26 0.88 -3.54 7.46
C VAL A 26 0.22 -2.85 8.64
N PHE A 27 0.69 -1.62 8.93
CA PHE A 27 -0.01 -0.74 9.86
C PHE A 27 -1.34 -0.30 9.25
N THR A 28 -2.39 -0.35 10.04
CA THR A 28 -3.73 0.07 9.64
C THR A 28 -4.38 0.86 10.77
N CYS A 29 -5.47 1.52 10.46
CA CYS A 29 -6.33 2.13 11.47
C CYS A 29 -7.78 1.77 11.17
N THR A 30 -8.66 2.11 12.08
CA THR A 30 -10.11 1.95 11.90
C THR A 30 -10.73 3.31 11.58
N PRO A 31 -11.98 3.35 11.09
CA PRO A 31 -12.66 4.63 10.84
C PRO A 31 -12.74 5.54 12.07
N ARG A 32 -12.68 4.96 13.28
CA ARG A 32 -12.79 5.71 14.53
C ARG A 32 -11.46 6.17 15.11
N THR A 33 -10.34 5.75 14.55
CA THR A 33 -9.02 6.16 15.02
C THR A 33 -8.87 7.68 14.88
N ASP A 34 -8.40 8.36 15.92
CA ASP A 34 -8.20 9.81 15.84
C ASP A 34 -7.03 10.15 14.93
N VAL A 35 -7.15 11.29 14.25
CA VAL A 35 -6.17 11.70 13.23
C VAL A 35 -4.81 11.98 13.84
N LEU A 36 -4.75 12.52 15.06
CA LEU A 36 -3.46 12.76 15.71
C LEU A 36 -2.68 11.47 15.92
N SER A 37 -3.36 10.39 16.32
CA SER A 37 -2.73 9.06 16.44
C SER A 37 -2.21 8.56 15.10
N ILE A 38 -2.96 8.79 14.01
CA ILE A 38 -2.53 8.44 12.66
C ILE A 38 -1.26 9.19 12.29
N VAL A 39 -1.23 10.50 12.54
CA VAL A 39 -0.05 11.33 12.24
C VAL A 39 1.17 10.86 13.03
N ARG A 40 0.99 10.49 14.29
CA ARG A 40 2.08 9.93 15.10
C ARG A 40 2.64 8.65 14.50
N MET A 41 1.77 7.75 14.01
CA MET A 41 2.22 6.54 13.31
C MET A 41 2.98 6.88 12.03
N MET A 42 2.44 7.80 11.24
CA MET A 42 3.06 8.20 9.97
C MET A 42 4.45 8.81 10.20
N THR A 43 4.59 9.64 11.22
CA THR A 43 5.88 10.31 11.51
C THR A 43 6.87 9.38 12.20
N THR A 44 6.40 8.50 13.08
CA THR A 44 7.26 7.55 13.80
C THR A 44 7.84 6.52 12.84
N TRP A 45 7.04 5.99 11.93
CA TRP A 45 7.43 4.90 11.03
C TRP A 45 7.72 5.37 9.60
N ASN A 46 7.64 6.67 9.36
CA ASN A 46 8.02 7.34 8.12
C ASN A 46 7.30 6.78 6.89
N PHE A 47 5.98 6.78 6.93
CA PHE A 47 5.18 6.44 5.75
C PHE A 47 4.11 7.51 5.49
N GLY A 48 3.72 7.65 4.23
CA GLY A 48 2.88 8.76 3.77
C GLY A 48 1.40 8.45 3.65
N SER A 49 0.98 7.24 3.97
CA SER A 49 -0.44 6.87 3.93
C SER A 49 -0.72 5.68 4.83
N LEU A 50 -1.97 5.56 5.27
CA LEU A 50 -2.38 4.50 6.18
C LEU A 50 -3.74 3.96 5.75
N PRO A 51 -3.85 2.65 5.49
CA PRO A 51 -5.16 2.06 5.16
C PRO A 51 -6.10 2.09 6.34
N VAL A 52 -7.37 2.33 6.05
CA VAL A 52 -8.46 2.32 7.04
C VAL A 52 -9.27 1.07 6.80
N VAL A 53 -9.37 0.22 7.82
CA VAL A 53 -10.06 -1.07 7.71
C VAL A 53 -11.06 -1.26 8.84
N GLU A 54 -12.11 -2.04 8.59
CA GLU A 54 -13.01 -2.52 9.62
C GLU A 54 -12.37 -3.69 10.38
N GLU A 55 -13.04 -4.17 11.43
CA GLU A 55 -12.52 -5.27 12.24
C GLU A 55 -12.27 -6.53 11.43
N ASP A 56 -13.09 -6.77 10.40
CA ASP A 56 -12.98 -7.93 9.53
C ASP A 56 -11.98 -7.72 8.40
N ARG A 57 -11.17 -6.67 8.45
CA ARG A 57 -10.14 -6.29 7.46
C ARG A 57 -10.70 -5.71 6.16
N THR A 58 -12.00 -5.43 6.08
CA THR A 58 -12.55 -4.76 4.90
C THR A 58 -11.92 -3.37 4.76
N LEU A 59 -11.30 -3.12 3.60
CA LEU A 59 -10.70 -1.83 3.27
C LEU A 59 -11.81 -0.83 2.99
N VAL A 60 -11.88 0.25 3.78
CA VAL A 60 -12.93 1.27 3.65
C VAL A 60 -12.40 2.65 3.31
N GLY A 61 -11.10 2.85 3.41
CA GLY A 61 -10.51 4.15 3.09
C GLY A 61 -9.00 4.15 3.18
N LEU A 62 -8.43 5.31 2.87
CA LEU A 62 -6.99 5.56 2.98
C LEU A 62 -6.82 6.99 3.49
N VAL A 63 -5.97 7.15 4.50
CA VAL A 63 -5.57 8.48 4.98
C VAL A 63 -4.17 8.75 4.46
N SER A 64 -4.03 9.85 3.71
CA SER A 64 -2.75 10.29 3.16
C SER A 64 -2.26 11.54 3.88
N GLU A 65 -0.98 11.87 3.65
CA GLU A 65 -0.42 13.13 4.12
C GLU A 65 -1.23 14.33 3.61
N TYR A 66 -1.69 14.26 2.35
CA TYR A 66 -2.52 15.32 1.77
C TYR A 66 -3.83 15.50 2.54
N ASP A 67 -4.48 14.42 2.95
CA ASP A 67 -5.71 14.49 3.73
C ASP A 67 -5.48 15.19 5.07
N VAL A 68 -4.38 14.86 5.74
CA VAL A 68 -4.00 15.46 7.01
C VAL A 68 -3.67 16.95 6.84
N LEU A 69 -2.86 17.27 5.82
CA LEU A 69 -2.47 18.65 5.57
C LEU A 69 -3.68 19.52 5.23
N GLN A 70 -4.66 19.00 4.51
CA GLN A 70 -5.89 19.73 4.22
C GLN A 70 -6.62 20.08 5.51
N ALA A 71 -6.71 19.14 6.44
CA ALA A 71 -7.33 19.40 7.74
C ALA A 71 -6.56 20.48 8.53
N VAL A 72 -5.23 20.46 8.47
CA VAL A 72 -4.37 21.48 9.11
C VAL A 72 -4.62 22.85 8.49
N ILE A 73 -4.68 22.94 7.15
CA ILE A 73 -4.94 24.18 6.44
C ILE A 73 -6.30 24.78 6.85
N GLU A 74 -7.29 23.91 7.04
CA GLU A 74 -8.64 24.32 7.45
C GLU A 74 -8.72 24.71 8.95
N GLY A 75 -7.63 24.58 9.68
CA GLY A 75 -7.59 24.92 11.11
C GLY A 75 -8.31 23.93 12.01
N ARG A 76 -8.54 22.70 11.55
CA ARG A 76 -9.26 21.68 12.31
C ARG A 76 -8.36 21.05 13.37
N ASP A 77 -8.94 20.71 14.50
CA ASP A 77 -8.20 20.05 15.60
C ASP A 77 -8.08 18.55 15.31
N LEU A 78 -6.86 18.09 15.03
CA LEU A 78 -6.61 16.69 14.66
C LEU A 78 -6.98 15.71 15.77
N ARG A 79 -7.01 16.17 17.02
CA ARG A 79 -7.40 15.31 18.15
C ARG A 79 -8.90 14.98 18.14
N LYS A 80 -9.69 15.82 17.48
CA LYS A 80 -11.15 15.71 17.42
C LYS A 80 -11.66 15.09 16.13
N LEU A 81 -10.76 14.84 15.18
CA LEU A 81 -11.10 14.22 13.90
C LEU A 81 -10.80 12.74 13.95
N SER A 82 -11.67 11.94 13.35
CA SER A 82 -11.46 10.52 13.12
C SER A 82 -10.96 10.27 11.68
N ALA A 83 -10.42 9.09 11.45
CA ALA A 83 -10.03 8.67 10.10
C ALA A 83 -11.20 8.84 9.12
N ALA A 84 -12.41 8.45 9.54
CA ALA A 84 -13.61 8.57 8.69
C ALA A 84 -13.88 10.00 8.25
N ASP A 85 -13.49 10.99 9.05
CA ASP A 85 -13.74 12.41 8.73
C ASP A 85 -12.88 12.92 7.59
N ILE A 86 -11.70 12.34 7.38
CA ILE A 86 -10.73 12.86 6.40
C ILE A 86 -10.28 11.84 5.35
N MET A 87 -10.58 10.56 5.53
CA MET A 87 -10.10 9.51 4.63
C MET A 87 -10.67 9.66 3.22
N THR A 88 -9.87 9.22 2.25
CA THR A 88 -10.33 9.01 0.88
C THR A 88 -11.05 7.66 0.83
N ARG A 89 -12.31 7.65 0.37
CA ARG A 89 -13.14 6.43 0.37
C ARG A 89 -13.01 5.62 -0.91
N GLN A 90 -12.76 6.28 -2.03
CA GLN A 90 -12.52 5.58 -3.30
C GLN A 90 -11.04 5.26 -3.41
N VAL A 91 -10.65 4.15 -2.78
CA VAL A 91 -9.24 3.76 -2.69
C VAL A 91 -8.84 2.98 -3.94
N LEU A 92 -7.80 3.46 -4.61
CA LEU A 92 -7.16 2.70 -5.68
C LEU A 92 -6.43 1.52 -5.03
N SER A 93 -6.77 0.31 -5.45
CA SER A 93 -6.18 -0.92 -4.90
C SER A 93 -5.85 -1.88 -6.02
N VAL A 94 -5.05 -2.88 -5.71
CA VAL A 94 -4.68 -3.95 -6.63
C VAL A 94 -5.04 -5.30 -6.02
N THR A 95 -5.21 -6.30 -6.88
CA THR A 95 -5.43 -7.67 -6.43
C THR A 95 -4.09 -8.40 -6.37
N GLU A 96 -4.06 -9.53 -5.67
CA GLU A 96 -2.82 -10.28 -5.45
C GLU A 96 -2.18 -10.80 -6.73
N ASP A 97 -2.99 -11.04 -7.77
CA ASP A 97 -2.54 -11.62 -9.05
C ASP A 97 -2.09 -10.57 -10.07
N MET A 98 -2.26 -9.29 -9.77
CA MET A 98 -1.79 -8.23 -10.67
C MET A 98 -0.27 -8.27 -10.76
N ASN A 99 0.28 -8.20 -11.97
CA ASN A 99 1.72 -8.34 -12.16
C ASN A 99 2.47 -7.01 -12.02
N LEU A 100 3.79 -7.10 -11.93
CA LEU A 100 4.67 -5.95 -11.71
C LEU A 100 4.45 -4.83 -12.72
N VAL A 101 4.32 -5.19 -14.00
CA VAL A 101 4.15 -4.17 -15.06
C VAL A 101 2.82 -3.44 -14.91
N GLN A 102 1.75 -4.17 -14.62
CA GLN A 102 0.44 -3.56 -14.39
C GLN A 102 0.46 -2.62 -13.19
N ILE A 103 1.11 -3.06 -12.11
CA ILE A 103 1.23 -2.24 -10.90
C ILE A 103 2.09 -1.00 -11.17
N ALA A 104 3.21 -1.17 -11.88
CA ALA A 104 4.09 -0.06 -12.25
C ALA A 104 3.35 1.00 -13.06
N ASN A 105 2.52 0.56 -14.01
CA ASN A 105 1.70 1.48 -14.80
C ASN A 105 0.74 2.28 -13.93
N LEU A 106 0.12 1.64 -12.92
CA LEU A 106 -0.76 2.36 -12.00
C LEU A 106 -0.02 3.44 -11.22
N PHE A 107 1.19 3.13 -10.74
CA PHE A 107 2.00 4.14 -10.04
C PHE A 107 2.32 5.33 -10.94
N GLN A 108 2.68 5.06 -12.20
CA GLN A 108 3.03 6.13 -13.13
C GLN A 108 1.81 6.96 -13.53
N ASP A 109 0.67 6.33 -13.74
CA ASP A 109 -0.54 7.00 -14.23
C ASP A 109 -1.26 7.79 -13.13
N ARG A 110 -1.16 7.35 -11.88
CA ARG A 110 -1.97 7.91 -10.78
C ARG A 110 -1.15 8.70 -9.77
N TYR A 111 0.17 8.75 -9.91
CA TYR A 111 1.06 9.49 -9.00
C TYR A 111 0.87 9.13 -7.52
N VAL A 112 0.55 7.88 -7.25
CA VAL A 112 0.45 7.36 -5.88
C VAL A 112 1.77 6.74 -5.47
N THR A 113 2.00 6.63 -4.16
CA THR A 113 3.26 6.10 -3.63
C THR A 113 3.11 4.69 -3.04
N ARG A 114 1.90 4.32 -2.65
CA ARG A 114 1.60 3.02 -2.06
C ARG A 114 0.21 2.59 -2.52
N LEU A 115 0.06 1.30 -2.78
CA LEU A 115 -1.22 0.72 -3.21
C LEU A 115 -1.61 -0.41 -2.26
N PRO A 116 -2.81 -0.34 -1.69
CA PRO A 116 -3.35 -1.48 -0.95
C PRO A 116 -3.55 -2.68 -1.87
N VAL A 117 -3.22 -3.86 -1.36
CA VAL A 117 -3.48 -5.14 -2.03
C VAL A 117 -4.66 -5.79 -1.34
N VAL A 118 -5.67 -6.16 -2.12
CA VAL A 118 -6.90 -6.73 -1.57
C VAL A 118 -7.19 -8.10 -2.15
N ARG A 119 -7.88 -8.90 -1.35
CA ARG A 119 -8.51 -10.15 -1.79
C ARG A 119 -10.01 -9.95 -1.60
N GLY A 120 -10.75 -9.77 -2.69
CA GLY A 120 -12.12 -9.28 -2.63
C GLY A 120 -12.15 -7.88 -2.02
N THR A 121 -12.76 -7.72 -0.86
CA THR A 121 -12.81 -6.45 -0.14
C THR A 121 -11.81 -6.37 1.01
N LYS A 122 -11.03 -7.42 1.25
CA LYS A 122 -10.18 -7.54 2.42
C LYS A 122 -8.75 -7.08 2.11
N LEU A 123 -8.21 -6.24 2.96
CA LEU A 123 -6.80 -5.83 2.85
C LEU A 123 -5.90 -7.02 3.22
N VAL A 124 -4.97 -7.36 2.33
CA VAL A 124 -4.00 -8.42 2.57
C VAL A 124 -2.56 -7.92 2.55
N GLY A 125 -2.31 -6.72 2.06
CA GLY A 125 -0.96 -6.17 2.03
C GLY A 125 -0.92 -4.76 1.47
N LEU A 126 0.30 -4.23 1.36
CA LEU A 126 0.59 -2.96 0.70
C LEU A 126 1.79 -3.15 -0.24
N VAL A 127 1.73 -2.50 -1.38
CA VAL A 127 2.84 -2.43 -2.33
C VAL A 127 3.25 -0.97 -2.49
N ALA A 128 4.53 -0.68 -2.26
CA ALA A 128 5.12 0.61 -2.56
C ALA A 128 5.95 0.50 -3.84
N ARG A 129 6.28 1.65 -4.45
CA ARG A 129 7.15 1.68 -5.63
C ARG A 129 8.47 0.97 -5.38
N ARG A 130 9.03 1.13 -4.19
CA ARG A 130 10.29 0.46 -3.80
C ARG A 130 10.18 -1.06 -3.81
N ASP A 131 9.01 -1.58 -3.45
CA ASP A 131 8.80 -3.04 -3.43
C ASP A 131 8.93 -3.62 -4.84
N LEU A 132 8.47 -2.88 -5.87
CA LEU A 132 8.63 -3.30 -7.25
C LEU A 132 10.10 -3.36 -7.65
N LEU A 133 10.85 -2.31 -7.30
CA LEU A 133 12.27 -2.22 -7.64
C LEU A 133 13.09 -3.27 -6.88
N PHE A 134 12.79 -3.46 -5.61
CA PHE A 134 13.45 -4.46 -4.78
C PHE A 134 13.18 -5.87 -5.31
N GLY A 135 11.92 -6.15 -5.65
CA GLY A 135 11.55 -7.44 -6.24
C GLY A 135 12.23 -7.70 -7.56
N TYR A 136 12.33 -6.66 -8.41
CA TYR A 136 13.02 -6.74 -9.69
C TYR A 136 14.48 -7.14 -9.49
N VAL A 137 15.19 -6.43 -8.63
CA VAL A 137 16.61 -6.70 -8.36
C VAL A 137 16.77 -8.09 -7.77
N LYS A 138 15.93 -8.47 -6.83
CA LYS A 138 16.01 -9.78 -6.17
C LYS A 138 15.77 -10.91 -7.17
N ALA A 139 14.81 -10.76 -8.08
CA ALA A 139 14.56 -11.76 -9.11
C ALA A 139 15.79 -11.96 -10.01
N CYS A 140 16.49 -10.88 -10.33
CA CYS A 140 17.65 -10.90 -11.21
C CYS A 140 18.94 -11.37 -10.54
N GLN A 141 18.98 -11.46 -9.21
CA GLN A 141 20.18 -11.90 -8.49
C GLN A 141 20.60 -13.34 -8.82
N TYR A 142 19.66 -14.16 -9.28
CA TYR A 142 19.95 -15.52 -9.64
C TYR A 142 20.80 -15.66 -10.93
N TRP A 143 20.98 -14.55 -11.66
CA TRP A 143 21.72 -14.55 -12.91
C TRP A 143 23.16 -14.08 -12.77
N SER A 144 23.50 -13.52 -11.64
CA SER A 144 24.85 -12.99 -11.42
C SER A 144 25.76 -13.93 -10.68
#